data_f3b07570743bb3d3ed57a89c8e4eb965
#
_entry.id   f3b07570743bb3d3ed57a89c8e4eb965
#
_cell.length_a   1.000
_cell.length_b   1.000
_cell.length_c   1.000
_cell.angle_alpha   90.00
_cell.angle_beta   90.00
_cell.angle_gamma   90.00
#
_symmetry.space_group_name_H-M   'P 1'
#
loop_
_entity.id
_entity.type
_entity.pdbx_description
1 polymer ?
#
loop_
_entity_poly.entity_id
_entity_poly.type
_entity_poly.pdbx_seq_one_letter_code
_entity_poly.pdbx_strand_id
1 'polypeptide(L)'
;MIIHTQEPILEVHDLTVSYSRKPVLWGIDFTLPSGCIAGIVGPNGAGKSTLLKTIMGLIPPSSGFVKLFGHPLEEVRNRVSYVPQRESVDWDFPVSVLDVVLMGRYGKVGLLRNTGTRDRSIALDCLDKVGMSPFAKRQISQLSGGQQQRVFLARALAQEADIYFMDEPFAGVDAATEQAIIGLLREMAGTSKTIVVVHHDLQSARTYFDWIILLNMHLVAAGPTEQVFTEEMVQQAYGGRLSLLSQVGDVMEKRAFPSRES
;
A
#
# COMPACT_ATOMS: atom_id res chain seq x y z
N MET A 1 17.98 -10.81 -3.51
CA MET A 1 17.50 -12.13 -3.03
C MET A 1 15.99 -12.20 -3.23
N ILE A 2 15.49 -13.22 -3.90
CA ILE A 2 14.06 -13.41 -4.16
C ILE A 2 13.67 -14.76 -3.54
N ILE A 3 12.65 -14.76 -2.68
CA ILE A 3 12.13 -15.95 -2.01
C ILE A 3 10.71 -16.17 -2.50
N HIS A 4 10.47 -17.35 -3.09
CA HIS A 4 9.14 -17.75 -3.57
C HIS A 4 8.43 -18.63 -2.53
N THR A 5 7.12 -18.46 -2.41
CA THR A 5 6.26 -19.28 -1.55
C THR A 5 5.58 -20.39 -2.34
N GLN A 6 5.24 -21.49 -1.69
CA GLN A 6 4.60 -22.65 -2.35
C GLN A 6 3.12 -22.41 -2.66
N GLU A 7 2.42 -21.60 -1.85
CA GLU A 7 1.01 -21.26 -2.05
C GLU A 7 0.83 -19.74 -2.04
N PRO A 8 1.21 -19.06 -3.14
CA PRO A 8 1.14 -17.61 -3.19
C PRO A 8 -0.29 -17.10 -3.34
N ILE A 9 -0.60 -16.01 -2.64
CA ILE A 9 -1.83 -15.23 -2.85
C ILE A 9 -1.69 -14.27 -4.04
N LEU A 10 -0.46 -13.82 -4.31
CA LEU A 10 -0.09 -12.96 -5.43
C LEU A 10 1.14 -13.54 -6.12
N GLU A 11 1.04 -13.68 -7.42
CA GLU A 11 2.12 -14.08 -8.32
C GLU A 11 2.30 -13.00 -9.38
N VAL A 12 3.53 -12.57 -9.58
CA VAL A 12 3.94 -11.64 -10.64
C VAL A 12 5.03 -12.34 -11.45
N HIS A 13 4.82 -12.49 -12.76
CA HIS A 13 5.70 -13.25 -13.62
C HIS A 13 6.20 -12.39 -14.79
N ASP A 14 7.52 -12.18 -14.83
CA ASP A 14 8.27 -11.50 -15.90
C ASP A 14 7.60 -10.18 -16.35
N LEU A 15 7.07 -9.42 -15.37
CA LEU A 15 6.25 -8.26 -15.59
C LEU A 15 7.09 -7.08 -16.05
N THR A 16 6.83 -6.60 -17.26
CA THR A 16 7.41 -5.38 -17.81
C THR A 16 6.33 -4.37 -18.12
N VAL A 17 6.52 -3.10 -17.70
CA VAL A 17 5.55 -2.02 -17.91
C VAL A 17 6.24 -0.81 -18.49
N SER A 18 5.64 -0.22 -19.53
CA SER A 18 6.16 0.96 -20.24
C SER A 18 5.07 2.01 -20.42
N TYR A 19 5.40 3.27 -20.11
CA TYR A 19 4.61 4.44 -20.51
C TYR A 19 5.20 5.02 -21.79
N SER A 20 4.91 4.56 -22.93
CA SER A 20 5.53 4.90 -24.23
C SER A 20 6.70 3.98 -24.56
N ARG A 21 7.87 4.52 -24.93
CA ARG A 21 9.04 3.75 -25.41
C ARG A 21 10.03 3.34 -24.32
N LYS A 22 9.89 3.86 -23.10
CA LYS A 22 10.82 3.54 -22.00
C LYS A 22 10.13 2.69 -20.94
N PRO A 23 10.67 1.52 -20.59
CA PRO A 23 10.16 0.72 -19.48
C PRO A 23 10.32 1.48 -18.16
N VAL A 24 9.31 1.39 -17.32
CA VAL A 24 9.30 1.88 -15.91
C VAL A 24 9.51 0.71 -14.96
N LEU A 25 9.06 -0.48 -15.36
CA LEU A 25 9.32 -1.75 -14.66
C LEU A 25 9.83 -2.75 -15.69
N TRP A 26 10.83 -3.53 -15.30
CA TRP A 26 11.47 -4.48 -16.19
C TRP A 26 11.67 -5.84 -15.54
N GLY A 27 11.02 -6.89 -16.09
CA GLY A 27 11.20 -8.28 -15.71
C GLY A 27 10.98 -8.53 -14.21
N ILE A 28 9.88 -8.03 -13.66
CA ILE A 28 9.54 -8.21 -12.24
C ILE A 28 8.96 -9.60 -12.05
N ASP A 29 9.60 -10.41 -11.20
CA ASP A 29 9.17 -11.78 -10.89
C ASP A 29 9.24 -12.02 -9.38
N PHE A 30 8.11 -12.24 -8.72
CA PHE A 30 8.03 -12.57 -7.29
C PHE A 30 6.68 -13.21 -6.93
N THR A 31 6.67 -13.85 -5.77
CA THR A 31 5.44 -14.37 -5.14
C THR A 31 5.26 -13.78 -3.74
N LEU A 32 4.01 -13.70 -3.27
CA LEU A 32 3.65 -13.22 -1.94
C LEU A 32 2.79 -14.26 -1.22
N PRO A 33 3.10 -14.65 0.03
CA PRO A 33 2.25 -15.52 0.83
C PRO A 33 0.98 -14.80 1.32
N SER A 34 -0.01 -15.57 1.74
CA SER A 34 -1.21 -15.04 2.40
C SER A 34 -0.97 -14.69 3.87
N GLY A 35 -1.83 -13.81 4.43
CA GLY A 35 -1.87 -13.53 5.87
C GLY A 35 -0.70 -12.70 6.40
N CYS A 36 -0.13 -11.81 5.59
CA CYS A 36 0.98 -10.95 5.97
C CYS A 36 0.74 -9.49 5.56
N ILE A 37 1.50 -8.58 6.16
CA ILE A 37 1.62 -7.20 5.71
C ILE A 37 2.90 -7.08 4.89
N ALA A 38 2.76 -6.80 3.59
CA ALA A 38 3.88 -6.65 2.66
C ALA A 38 4.10 -5.19 2.29
N GLY A 39 5.37 -4.75 2.29
CA GLY A 39 5.77 -3.43 1.83
C GLY A 39 6.41 -3.45 0.45
N ILE A 40 5.88 -2.65 -0.50
CA ILE A 40 6.59 -2.31 -1.73
C ILE A 40 7.43 -1.07 -1.45
N VAL A 41 8.75 -1.25 -1.34
CA VAL A 41 9.69 -0.23 -0.87
C VAL A 41 10.72 0.06 -1.96
N GLY A 42 11.16 1.30 -2.06
CA GLY A 42 12.15 1.73 -3.05
C GLY A 42 12.17 3.25 -3.22
N PRO A 43 13.16 3.81 -3.91
CA PRO A 43 13.29 5.25 -4.10
C PRO A 43 12.13 5.85 -4.90
N ASN A 44 12.03 7.18 -4.89
CA ASN A 44 11.07 7.89 -5.74
C ASN A 44 11.42 7.65 -7.22
N GLY A 45 10.39 7.27 -8.01
CA GLY A 45 10.55 6.89 -9.40
C GLY A 45 10.92 5.40 -9.62
N ALA A 46 11.02 4.58 -8.56
CA ALA A 46 11.32 3.15 -8.65
C ALA A 46 10.23 2.30 -9.33
N GLY A 47 9.04 2.86 -9.58
CA GLY A 47 7.93 2.15 -10.21
C GLY A 47 6.95 1.52 -9.22
N LYS A 48 7.00 1.83 -7.91
CA LYS A 48 6.15 1.24 -6.86
C LYS A 48 4.65 1.34 -7.16
N SER A 49 4.15 2.56 -7.35
CA SER A 49 2.72 2.79 -7.69
C SER A 49 2.36 2.23 -9.07
N THR A 50 3.31 2.18 -10.01
CA THR A 50 3.12 1.55 -11.31
C THR A 50 2.92 0.04 -11.15
N LEU A 51 3.77 -0.64 -10.37
CA LEU A 51 3.61 -2.06 -10.05
C LEU A 51 2.24 -2.33 -9.44
N LEU A 52 1.88 -1.59 -8.41
CA LEU A 52 0.59 -1.75 -7.73
C LEU A 52 -0.59 -1.51 -8.68
N LYS A 53 -0.56 -0.44 -9.48
CA LYS A 53 -1.60 -0.16 -10.49
C LYS A 53 -1.68 -1.22 -11.58
N THR A 54 -0.55 -1.83 -11.96
CA THR A 54 -0.54 -2.93 -12.94
C THR A 54 -1.14 -4.21 -12.34
N ILE A 55 -0.81 -4.56 -11.09
CA ILE A 55 -1.45 -5.66 -10.36
C ILE A 55 -2.97 -5.46 -10.29
N MET A 56 -3.43 -4.22 -10.10
CA MET A 56 -4.86 -3.86 -10.08
C MET A 56 -5.52 -3.76 -11.46
N GLY A 57 -4.78 -4.05 -12.54
CA GLY A 57 -5.30 -3.97 -13.92
C GLY A 57 -5.61 -2.55 -14.39
N LEU A 58 -5.12 -1.51 -13.69
CA LEU A 58 -5.31 -0.11 -14.06
C LEU A 58 -4.31 0.34 -15.14
N ILE A 59 -3.19 -0.35 -15.26
CA ILE A 59 -2.15 -0.14 -16.28
C ILE A 59 -1.87 -1.50 -16.90
N PRO A 60 -2.03 -1.64 -18.22
CA PRO A 60 -1.72 -2.90 -18.90
C PRO A 60 -0.19 -3.14 -18.91
N PRO A 61 0.28 -4.37 -18.65
CA PRO A 61 1.68 -4.71 -18.84
C PRO A 61 2.07 -4.77 -20.32
N SER A 62 3.35 -4.50 -20.62
CA SER A 62 3.91 -4.70 -21.96
C SER A 62 4.25 -6.18 -22.21
N SER A 63 4.65 -6.90 -21.15
CA SER A 63 4.85 -8.37 -21.11
C SER A 63 4.68 -8.89 -19.69
N GLY A 64 4.59 -10.21 -19.56
CA GLY A 64 4.36 -10.88 -18.28
C GLY A 64 2.89 -10.90 -17.88
N PHE A 65 2.61 -11.41 -16.70
CA PHE A 65 1.27 -11.51 -16.17
C PHE A 65 1.24 -11.51 -14.63
N VAL A 66 0.05 -11.29 -14.08
CA VAL A 66 -0.23 -11.31 -12.65
C VAL A 66 -1.33 -12.31 -12.36
N LYS A 67 -1.19 -13.09 -11.28
CA LYS A 67 -2.26 -13.91 -10.73
C LYS A 67 -2.51 -13.55 -9.27
N LEU A 68 -3.77 -13.57 -8.91
CA LEU A 68 -4.25 -13.44 -7.54
C LEU A 68 -5.04 -14.70 -7.19
N PHE A 69 -4.67 -15.38 -6.10
CA PHE A 69 -5.27 -16.67 -5.72
C PHE A 69 -5.16 -17.72 -6.85
N GLY A 70 -4.10 -17.67 -7.66
CA GLY A 70 -3.89 -18.53 -8.83
C GLY A 70 -4.72 -18.16 -10.08
N HIS A 71 -5.52 -17.08 -10.03
CA HIS A 71 -6.46 -16.65 -11.08
C HIS A 71 -6.12 -15.24 -11.62
N PRO A 72 -6.55 -14.88 -12.84
CA PRO A 72 -6.54 -13.49 -13.30
C PRO A 72 -7.42 -12.60 -12.42
N LEU A 73 -7.07 -11.30 -12.32
CA LEU A 73 -7.80 -10.35 -11.48
C LEU A 73 -9.31 -10.30 -11.77
N GLU A 74 -9.71 -10.43 -13.03
CA GLU A 74 -11.09 -10.33 -13.47
C GLU A 74 -11.99 -11.36 -12.78
N GLU A 75 -11.48 -12.55 -12.50
CA GLU A 75 -12.22 -13.65 -11.87
C GLU A 75 -12.35 -13.47 -10.35
N VAL A 76 -11.43 -12.74 -9.73
CA VAL A 76 -11.31 -12.60 -8.27
C VAL A 76 -11.46 -11.16 -7.78
N ARG A 77 -11.88 -10.23 -8.62
CA ARG A 77 -11.97 -8.80 -8.34
C ARG A 77 -12.78 -8.47 -7.08
N ASN A 78 -13.78 -9.26 -6.74
CA ASN A 78 -14.60 -9.09 -5.54
C ASN A 78 -13.86 -9.44 -4.23
N ARG A 79 -12.71 -10.12 -4.32
CA ARG A 79 -11.84 -10.49 -3.21
C ARG A 79 -10.66 -9.51 -3.02
N VAL A 80 -10.57 -8.49 -3.89
CA VAL A 80 -9.46 -7.55 -3.94
C VAL A 80 -9.96 -6.14 -3.63
N SER A 81 -9.29 -5.42 -2.74
CA SER A 81 -9.60 -4.04 -2.39
C SER A 81 -8.42 -3.13 -2.70
N TYR A 82 -8.71 -1.87 -3.05
CA TYR A 82 -7.70 -0.86 -3.39
C TYR A 82 -7.97 0.48 -2.71
N VAL A 83 -6.93 0.98 -2.03
CA VAL A 83 -6.86 2.34 -1.49
C VAL A 83 -5.88 3.13 -2.36
N PRO A 84 -6.38 4.06 -3.19
CA PRO A 84 -5.53 4.88 -4.06
C PRO A 84 -4.75 5.93 -3.26
N GLN A 85 -3.67 6.44 -3.86
CA GLN A 85 -2.96 7.60 -3.37
C GLN A 85 -3.90 8.81 -3.31
N ARG A 86 -3.81 9.61 -2.25
CA ARG A 86 -4.75 10.71 -1.97
C ARG A 86 -4.84 11.72 -3.10
N GLU A 87 -3.73 12.08 -3.72
CA GLU A 87 -3.64 13.06 -4.81
C GLU A 87 -4.37 12.59 -6.09
N SER A 88 -4.68 11.32 -6.23
CA SER A 88 -5.39 10.77 -7.40
C SER A 88 -6.91 10.80 -7.28
N VAL A 89 -7.45 11.30 -6.16
CA VAL A 89 -8.88 11.31 -5.85
C VAL A 89 -9.44 12.73 -5.97
N ASP A 90 -10.60 12.85 -6.61
CA ASP A 90 -11.38 14.09 -6.61
C ASP A 90 -12.14 14.22 -5.28
N TRP A 91 -11.67 15.12 -4.43
CA TRP A 91 -12.21 15.35 -3.09
C TRP A 91 -13.37 16.38 -3.07
N ASP A 92 -13.63 17.07 -4.15
CA ASP A 92 -14.68 18.11 -4.23
C ASP A 92 -16.06 17.51 -4.57
N PHE A 93 -16.12 16.20 -4.77
CA PHE A 93 -17.36 15.49 -5.05
C PHE A 93 -18.32 15.57 -3.83
N PRO A 94 -19.59 16.02 -4.01
CA PRO A 94 -20.51 16.31 -2.91
C PRO A 94 -21.17 15.05 -2.31
N VAL A 95 -20.36 14.21 -1.65
CA VAL A 95 -20.82 12.99 -0.98
C VAL A 95 -20.52 13.03 0.51
N SER A 96 -21.36 12.38 1.32
CA SER A 96 -21.08 12.22 2.74
C SER A 96 -20.00 11.15 2.98
N VAL A 97 -19.35 11.25 4.13
CA VAL A 97 -18.38 10.25 4.61
C VAL A 97 -18.98 8.84 4.60
N LEU A 98 -20.22 8.70 5.08
CA LEU A 98 -20.90 7.40 5.10
C LEU A 98 -21.17 6.88 3.69
N ASP A 99 -21.55 7.73 2.74
CA ASP A 99 -21.79 7.31 1.36
C ASP A 99 -20.51 6.82 0.70
N VAL A 100 -19.36 7.47 0.96
CA VAL A 100 -18.05 6.98 0.50
C VAL A 100 -17.76 5.58 1.01
N VAL A 101 -18.01 5.30 2.29
CA VAL A 101 -17.77 3.96 2.86
C VAL A 101 -18.77 2.94 2.30
N LEU A 102 -20.02 3.33 2.08
CA LEU A 102 -21.03 2.48 1.46
C LEU A 102 -20.68 2.08 0.01
N MET A 103 -19.92 2.91 -0.73
CA MET A 103 -19.40 2.52 -2.05
C MET A 103 -18.56 1.23 -1.99
N GLY A 104 -17.88 0.96 -0.86
CA GLY A 104 -17.18 -0.31 -0.63
C GLY A 104 -18.08 -1.54 -0.68
N ARG A 105 -19.39 -1.38 -0.44
CA ARG A 105 -20.38 -2.48 -0.48
C ARG A 105 -20.92 -2.80 -1.86
N TYR A 106 -20.76 -1.89 -2.85
CA TYR A 106 -21.40 -2.03 -4.16
C TYR A 106 -21.01 -3.32 -4.89
N GLY A 107 -19.75 -3.76 -4.75
CA GLY A 107 -19.30 -5.03 -5.35
C GLY A 107 -20.04 -6.26 -4.80
N LYS A 108 -20.53 -6.22 -3.55
CA LYS A 108 -21.28 -7.33 -2.91
C LYS A 108 -22.78 -7.22 -3.08
N VAL A 109 -23.30 -6.00 -3.15
CA VAL A 109 -24.74 -5.74 -3.32
C VAL A 109 -25.17 -5.94 -4.77
N GLY A 110 -24.28 -5.66 -5.73
CA GLY A 110 -24.54 -5.73 -7.18
C GLY A 110 -25.13 -4.43 -7.74
N LEU A 111 -24.98 -4.26 -9.07
CA LEU A 111 -25.26 -2.99 -9.79
C LEU A 111 -26.72 -2.51 -9.71
N LEU A 112 -27.69 -3.41 -9.49
CA LEU A 112 -29.12 -3.10 -9.55
C LEU A 112 -29.80 -3.10 -8.17
N ARG A 113 -29.03 -3.17 -7.09
CA ARG A 113 -29.57 -3.19 -5.72
C ARG A 113 -29.04 -2.03 -4.91
N ASN A 114 -29.90 -1.41 -4.11
CA ASN A 114 -29.49 -0.41 -3.15
C ASN A 114 -28.88 -1.07 -1.90
N THR A 115 -27.93 -0.39 -1.27
CA THR A 115 -27.36 -0.78 0.02
C THR A 115 -28.47 -0.83 1.08
N GLY A 116 -28.53 -1.94 1.82
CA GLY A 116 -29.54 -2.15 2.87
C GLY A 116 -29.06 -1.72 4.25
N THR A 117 -29.90 -2.00 5.26
CA THR A 117 -29.58 -1.72 6.68
C THR A 117 -28.32 -2.45 7.15
N ARG A 118 -28.10 -3.67 6.69
CA ARG A 118 -26.88 -4.45 6.98
C ARG A 118 -25.62 -3.78 6.43
N ASP A 119 -25.66 -3.30 5.18
CA ASP A 119 -24.51 -2.64 4.57
C ASP A 119 -24.21 -1.33 5.29
N ARG A 120 -25.24 -0.61 5.72
CA ARG A 120 -25.10 0.59 6.51
C ARG A 120 -24.49 0.32 7.89
N SER A 121 -24.87 -0.77 8.56
CA SER A 121 -24.24 -1.19 9.82
C SER A 121 -22.76 -1.49 9.61
N ILE A 122 -22.40 -2.29 8.58
CA ILE A 122 -21.00 -2.60 8.25
C ILE A 122 -20.22 -1.31 7.97
N ALA A 123 -20.78 -0.37 7.22
CA ALA A 123 -20.10 0.89 6.92
C ALA A 123 -19.86 1.74 8.18
N LEU A 124 -20.80 1.78 9.12
CA LEU A 124 -20.64 2.47 10.40
C LEU A 124 -19.60 1.79 11.30
N ASP A 125 -19.60 0.47 11.35
CA ASP A 125 -18.58 -0.31 12.09
C ASP A 125 -17.17 -0.07 11.51
N CYS A 126 -17.04 0.03 10.18
CA CYS A 126 -15.78 0.38 9.54
C CYS A 126 -15.34 1.82 9.83
N LEU A 127 -16.29 2.77 9.89
CA LEU A 127 -15.99 4.15 10.32
C LEU A 127 -15.54 4.21 11.79
N ASP A 128 -16.12 3.38 12.64
CA ASP A 128 -15.74 3.30 14.05
C ASP A 128 -14.29 2.82 14.20
N LYS A 129 -13.93 1.74 13.51
CA LYS A 129 -12.56 1.19 13.50
C LYS A 129 -11.48 2.21 13.14
N VAL A 130 -11.79 3.20 12.31
CA VAL A 130 -10.86 4.26 11.89
C VAL A 130 -11.09 5.58 12.63
N GLY A 131 -11.96 5.60 13.67
CA GLY A 131 -12.26 6.80 14.47
C GLY A 131 -12.98 7.90 13.70
N MET A 132 -13.76 7.56 12.68
CA MET A 132 -14.46 8.52 11.81
C MET A 132 -15.98 8.55 11.98
N SER A 133 -16.55 7.78 12.92
CA SER A 133 -18.00 7.74 13.22
C SER A 133 -18.62 9.11 13.48
N PRO A 134 -17.97 10.06 14.22
CA PRO A 134 -18.54 11.39 14.46
C PRO A 134 -18.72 12.23 13.18
N PHE A 135 -18.00 11.87 12.12
CA PHE A 135 -18.00 12.61 10.86
C PHE A 135 -18.89 11.96 9.77
N ALA A 136 -19.60 10.88 10.08
CA ALA A 136 -20.36 10.07 9.10
C ALA A 136 -21.30 10.89 8.19
N LYS A 137 -21.89 11.98 8.70
CA LYS A 137 -22.81 12.84 7.96
C LYS A 137 -22.14 14.06 7.29
N ARG A 138 -20.84 14.30 7.53
CA ARG A 138 -20.11 15.40 6.90
C ARG A 138 -19.82 15.11 5.44
N GLN A 139 -19.66 16.12 4.64
CA GLN A 139 -19.13 16.00 3.29
C GLN A 139 -17.64 15.67 3.33
N ILE A 140 -17.18 14.81 2.42
CA ILE A 140 -15.79 14.37 2.35
C ILE A 140 -14.82 15.54 2.13
N SER A 141 -15.23 16.57 1.38
CA SER A 141 -14.46 17.78 1.11
C SER A 141 -14.18 18.63 2.37
N GLN A 142 -14.98 18.48 3.43
CA GLN A 142 -14.84 19.24 4.69
C GLN A 142 -13.84 18.58 5.66
N LEU A 143 -13.22 17.48 5.29
CA LEU A 143 -12.29 16.73 6.12
C LEU A 143 -10.84 17.13 5.84
N SER A 144 -9.99 17.03 6.87
CA SER A 144 -8.54 17.12 6.68
C SER A 144 -8.02 15.94 5.85
N GLY A 145 -6.82 16.09 5.25
CA GLY A 145 -6.21 15.04 4.44
C GLY A 145 -6.09 13.69 5.15
N GLY A 146 -5.63 13.69 6.40
CA GLY A 146 -5.56 12.46 7.20
C GLY A 146 -6.94 11.87 7.55
N GLN A 147 -7.97 12.71 7.71
CA GLN A 147 -9.35 12.24 7.89
C GLN A 147 -9.89 11.60 6.60
N GLN A 148 -9.66 12.22 5.45
CA GLN A 148 -10.02 11.67 4.13
C GLN A 148 -9.37 10.30 3.91
N GLN A 149 -8.08 10.17 4.24
CA GLN A 149 -7.35 8.90 4.12
C GLN A 149 -7.99 7.80 4.98
N ARG A 150 -8.35 8.10 6.23
CA ARG A 150 -9.06 7.15 7.12
C ARG A 150 -10.44 6.74 6.58
N VAL A 151 -11.17 7.65 5.94
CA VAL A 151 -12.45 7.31 5.30
C VAL A 151 -12.25 6.35 4.12
N PHE A 152 -11.21 6.55 3.31
CA PHE A 152 -10.88 5.62 2.22
C PHE A 152 -10.42 4.26 2.73
N LEU A 153 -9.72 4.22 3.86
CA LEU A 153 -9.43 2.95 4.54
C LEU A 153 -10.71 2.26 5.02
N ALA A 154 -11.64 3.00 5.65
CA ALA A 154 -12.95 2.45 6.05
C ALA A 154 -13.74 1.91 4.84
N ARG A 155 -13.71 2.60 3.69
CA ARG A 155 -14.31 2.11 2.44
C ARG A 155 -13.71 0.78 2.00
N ALA A 156 -12.38 0.67 2.07
CA ALA A 156 -11.69 -0.56 1.72
C ALA A 156 -12.06 -1.71 2.67
N LEU A 157 -12.12 -1.45 3.98
CA LEU A 157 -12.56 -2.42 5.00
C LEU A 157 -13.99 -2.89 4.74
N ALA A 158 -14.90 -1.98 4.41
CA ALA A 158 -16.30 -2.28 4.12
C ALA A 158 -16.46 -3.23 2.93
N GLN A 159 -15.48 -3.34 2.05
CA GLN A 159 -15.49 -4.29 0.94
C GLN A 159 -15.31 -5.75 1.43
N GLU A 160 -14.75 -5.96 2.65
CA GLU A 160 -14.48 -7.30 3.23
C GLU A 160 -13.68 -8.19 2.25
N ALA A 161 -12.64 -7.65 1.64
CA ALA A 161 -11.76 -8.34 0.70
C ALA A 161 -10.83 -9.33 1.43
N ASP A 162 -10.10 -10.16 0.66
CA ASP A 162 -9.08 -11.08 1.17
C ASP A 162 -7.68 -10.49 1.01
N ILE A 163 -7.47 -9.65 -0.01
CA ILE A 163 -6.23 -8.90 -0.22
C ILE A 163 -6.53 -7.41 -0.41
N TYR A 164 -5.71 -6.57 0.20
CA TYR A 164 -5.82 -5.10 0.18
C TYR A 164 -4.55 -4.49 -0.37
N PHE A 165 -4.68 -3.70 -1.42
CA PHE A 165 -3.59 -2.91 -1.99
C PHE A 165 -3.75 -1.46 -1.57
N MET A 166 -2.69 -0.83 -1.05
CA MET A 166 -2.72 0.54 -0.54
C MET A 166 -1.54 1.33 -1.08
N ASP A 167 -1.84 2.44 -1.76
CA ASP A 167 -0.82 3.31 -2.34
C ASP A 167 -0.57 4.50 -1.39
N GLU A 168 0.52 4.45 -0.63
CA GLU A 168 0.93 5.44 0.37
C GLU A 168 -0.16 5.79 1.40
N PRO A 169 -0.73 4.80 2.14
CA PRO A 169 -1.86 5.03 3.03
C PRO A 169 -1.52 5.91 4.25
N PHE A 170 -0.26 6.16 4.51
CA PHE A 170 0.23 6.97 5.63
C PHE A 170 0.57 8.42 5.23
N ALA A 171 0.45 8.77 3.95
CA ALA A 171 0.78 10.11 3.47
C ALA A 171 -0.11 11.18 4.13
N GLY A 172 0.53 12.19 4.75
CA GLY A 172 -0.16 13.33 5.35
C GLY A 172 -0.95 13.03 6.63
N VAL A 173 -0.71 11.88 7.30
CA VAL A 173 -1.24 11.60 8.64
C VAL A 173 -0.16 11.88 9.70
N ASP A 174 -0.61 12.18 10.93
CA ASP A 174 0.29 12.30 12.08
C ASP A 174 0.72 10.92 12.59
N ALA A 175 1.81 10.89 13.37
CA ALA A 175 2.41 9.65 13.87
C ALA A 175 1.43 8.80 14.72
N ALA A 176 0.54 9.40 15.48
CA ALA A 176 -0.44 8.66 16.29
C ALA A 176 -1.47 7.98 15.40
N THR A 177 -1.95 8.68 14.36
CA THR A 177 -2.86 8.14 13.35
C THR A 177 -2.18 7.02 12.55
N GLU A 178 -0.91 7.19 12.16
CA GLU A 178 -0.14 6.16 11.47
C GLU A 178 -0.04 4.88 12.31
N GLN A 179 0.30 4.99 13.59
CA GLN A 179 0.36 3.83 14.50
C GLN A 179 -1.00 3.14 14.67
N ALA A 180 -2.10 3.90 14.74
CA ALA A 180 -3.45 3.33 14.80
C ALA A 180 -3.80 2.56 13.51
N ILE A 181 -3.44 3.09 12.34
CA ILE A 181 -3.63 2.39 11.06
C ILE A 181 -2.81 1.10 11.03
N ILE A 182 -1.53 1.13 11.41
CA ILE A 182 -0.67 -0.07 11.45
C ILE A 182 -1.25 -1.12 12.41
N GLY A 183 -1.73 -0.71 13.60
CA GLY A 183 -2.43 -1.61 14.53
C GLY A 183 -3.61 -2.32 13.86
N LEU A 184 -4.46 -1.58 13.15
CA LEU A 184 -5.59 -2.12 12.41
C LEU A 184 -5.15 -3.10 11.29
N LEU A 185 -4.09 -2.76 10.54
CA LEU A 185 -3.58 -3.65 9.48
C LEU A 185 -3.03 -4.96 10.07
N ARG A 186 -2.40 -4.92 11.25
CA ARG A 186 -1.94 -6.12 11.98
C ARG A 186 -3.10 -7.01 12.44
N GLU A 187 -4.17 -6.40 12.95
CA GLU A 187 -5.39 -7.13 13.29
C GLU A 187 -5.98 -7.84 12.07
N MET A 188 -6.02 -7.16 10.92
CA MET A 188 -6.49 -7.75 9.66
C MET A 188 -5.61 -8.91 9.22
N ALA A 189 -4.29 -8.77 9.24
CA ALA A 189 -3.35 -9.85 8.91
C ALA A 189 -3.52 -11.05 9.84
N GLY A 190 -3.74 -10.81 11.14
CA GLY A 190 -4.07 -11.84 12.14
C GLY A 190 -5.35 -12.62 11.84
N THR A 191 -6.25 -12.08 11.00
CA THR A 191 -7.46 -12.76 10.48
C THR A 191 -7.28 -13.30 9.07
N SER A 192 -6.06 -13.64 8.69
CA SER A 192 -5.68 -14.19 7.37
C SER A 192 -5.94 -13.25 6.17
N LYS A 193 -6.08 -11.95 6.41
CA LYS A 193 -6.09 -10.96 5.31
C LYS A 193 -4.66 -10.63 4.90
N THR A 194 -4.44 -10.35 3.62
CA THR A 194 -3.14 -9.93 3.12
C THR A 194 -3.19 -8.45 2.76
N ILE A 195 -2.20 -7.70 3.18
CA ILE A 195 -2.14 -6.26 2.93
C ILE A 195 -0.83 -5.95 2.19
N VAL A 196 -0.93 -5.25 1.07
CA VAL A 196 0.23 -4.79 0.27
C VAL A 196 0.25 -3.28 0.27
N VAL A 197 1.29 -2.69 0.82
CA VAL A 197 1.43 -1.25 1.03
C VAL A 197 2.59 -0.71 0.21
N VAL A 198 2.36 0.30 -0.61
CA VAL A 198 3.45 1.13 -1.15
C VAL A 198 3.93 2.08 -0.06
N HIS A 199 5.23 2.05 0.21
CA HIS A 199 5.82 2.84 1.28
C HIS A 199 7.16 3.45 0.84
N HIS A 200 7.50 4.62 1.36
CA HIS A 200 8.71 5.33 0.95
C HIS A 200 9.73 5.50 2.08
N ASP A 201 9.31 5.35 3.34
CA ASP A 201 10.20 5.47 4.48
C ASP A 201 10.84 4.13 4.87
N LEU A 202 12.17 4.10 4.81
CA LEU A 202 12.97 2.91 5.13
C LEU A 202 13.01 2.61 6.63
N GLN A 203 12.93 3.63 7.48
CA GLN A 203 13.08 3.44 8.92
C GLN A 203 11.88 2.68 9.50
N SER A 204 10.68 3.07 9.11
CA SER A 204 9.45 2.42 9.53
C SER A 204 9.18 1.09 8.81
N ALA A 205 9.68 0.93 7.57
CA ALA A 205 9.42 -0.26 6.75
C ALA A 205 9.82 -1.56 7.45
N ARG A 206 10.98 -1.59 8.13
CA ARG A 206 11.47 -2.76 8.86
C ARG A 206 10.55 -3.18 10.02
N THR A 207 9.86 -2.21 10.61
CA THR A 207 8.99 -2.45 11.78
C THR A 207 7.55 -2.77 11.35
N TYR A 208 7.11 -2.23 10.21
CA TYR A 208 5.71 -2.32 9.79
C TYR A 208 5.39 -3.58 8.99
N PHE A 209 6.36 -4.10 8.22
CA PHE A 209 6.10 -5.14 7.23
C PHE A 209 6.75 -6.47 7.61
N ASP A 210 5.99 -7.56 7.42
CA ASP A 210 6.46 -8.94 7.58
C ASP A 210 7.23 -9.40 6.34
N TRP A 211 6.86 -8.83 5.17
CA TRP A 211 7.41 -9.14 3.85
C TRP A 211 7.78 -7.86 3.11
N ILE A 212 8.90 -7.85 2.42
CA ILE A 212 9.36 -6.70 1.63
C ILE A 212 9.51 -7.08 0.17
N ILE A 213 9.06 -6.19 -0.71
CA ILE A 213 9.33 -6.17 -2.14
C ILE A 213 10.16 -4.91 -2.40
N LEU A 214 11.47 -5.09 -2.55
CA LEU A 214 12.42 -3.99 -2.73
C LEU A 214 12.62 -3.72 -4.22
N LEU A 215 12.25 -2.52 -4.67
CA LEU A 215 12.10 -2.17 -6.07
C LEU A 215 12.93 -0.94 -6.44
N ASN A 216 13.60 -1.02 -7.60
CA ASN A 216 14.19 0.13 -8.29
C ASN A 216 14.18 -0.12 -9.80
N MET A 217 13.03 0.10 -10.47
CA MET A 217 12.73 -0.27 -11.87
C MET A 217 12.86 -1.79 -12.15
N HIS A 218 13.68 -2.48 -11.40
CA HIS A 218 13.87 -3.93 -11.33
C HIS A 218 13.57 -4.41 -9.92
N LEU A 219 13.27 -5.67 -9.77
CA LEU A 219 13.17 -6.30 -8.47
C LEU A 219 14.60 -6.50 -7.91
N VAL A 220 14.88 -5.88 -6.77
CA VAL A 220 16.15 -6.04 -6.07
C VAL A 220 16.07 -7.24 -5.12
N ALA A 221 14.99 -7.31 -4.34
CA ALA A 221 14.74 -8.42 -3.42
C ALA A 221 13.25 -8.56 -3.15
N ALA A 222 12.79 -9.79 -2.86
CA ALA A 222 11.46 -10.07 -2.35
C ALA A 222 11.51 -11.25 -1.37
N GLY A 223 10.92 -11.10 -0.18
CA GLY A 223 10.94 -12.13 0.84
C GLY A 223 10.60 -11.59 2.24
N PRO A 224 10.71 -12.45 3.27
CA PRO A 224 10.57 -12.03 4.66
C PRO A 224 11.50 -10.88 5.00
N THR A 225 10.98 -9.87 5.70
CA THR A 225 11.70 -8.62 6.00
C THR A 225 13.07 -8.86 6.64
N GLU A 226 13.16 -9.78 7.61
CA GLU A 226 14.41 -10.09 8.30
C GLU A 226 15.50 -10.65 7.38
N GLN A 227 15.10 -11.30 6.28
CA GLN A 227 16.03 -11.97 5.36
C GLN A 227 16.48 -11.07 4.21
N VAL A 228 15.58 -10.23 3.70
CA VAL A 228 15.83 -9.46 2.47
C VAL A 228 16.07 -7.97 2.71
N PHE A 229 15.66 -7.42 3.86
CA PHE A 229 15.88 -6.02 4.19
C PHE A 229 17.24 -5.80 4.87
N THR A 230 18.31 -6.13 4.13
CA THR A 230 19.70 -5.97 4.56
C THR A 230 20.28 -4.65 4.05
N GLU A 231 21.34 -4.18 4.69
CA GLU A 231 22.04 -2.94 4.27
C GLU A 231 22.49 -3.03 2.81
N GLU A 232 23.02 -4.18 2.39
CA GLU A 232 23.46 -4.44 1.02
C GLU A 232 22.31 -4.30 0.02
N MET A 233 21.14 -4.94 0.28
CA MET A 233 19.97 -4.89 -0.61
C MET A 233 19.38 -3.47 -0.66
N VAL A 234 19.31 -2.78 0.48
CA VAL A 234 18.86 -1.40 0.55
C VAL A 234 19.82 -0.48 -0.22
N GLN A 235 21.13 -0.66 -0.07
CA GLN A 235 22.12 0.10 -0.82
C GLN A 235 22.03 -0.15 -2.33
N GLN A 236 21.80 -1.39 -2.74
CA GLN A 236 21.57 -1.74 -4.15
C GLN A 236 20.32 -1.07 -4.71
N ALA A 237 19.21 -1.02 -3.94
CA ALA A 237 17.97 -0.42 -4.38
C ALA A 237 18.04 1.11 -4.46
N TYR A 238 18.68 1.75 -3.48
CA TYR A 238 18.72 3.21 -3.37
C TYR A 238 19.96 3.85 -4.02
N GLY A 239 20.98 3.04 -4.36
CA GLY A 239 22.21 3.50 -5.04
C GLY A 239 22.93 4.59 -4.27
N GLY A 240 23.70 5.42 -4.97
CA GLY A 240 24.48 6.53 -4.39
C GLY A 240 23.69 7.65 -3.67
N ARG A 241 22.36 7.58 -3.63
CA ARG A 241 21.53 8.54 -2.88
C ARG A 241 21.64 8.37 -1.36
N LEU A 242 21.82 7.13 -0.86
CA LEU A 242 22.02 6.88 0.56
C LEU A 242 23.40 7.35 1.02
N SER A 243 24.45 7.18 0.19
CA SER A 243 25.80 7.67 0.51
C SER A 243 25.86 9.20 0.60
N LEU A 244 25.06 9.92 -0.19
CA LEU A 244 24.96 11.38 -0.10
C LEU A 244 24.20 11.81 1.17
N LEU A 245 23.15 11.11 1.56
CA LEU A 245 22.38 11.43 2.77
C LEU A 245 23.15 11.10 4.05
N SER A 246 23.88 9.99 4.10
CA SER A 246 24.78 9.66 5.22
C SER A 246 25.93 10.63 5.30
N GLN A 247 26.57 11.03 4.20
CA GLN A 247 27.62 12.04 4.19
C GLN A 247 27.13 13.43 4.63
N VAL A 248 25.90 13.81 4.25
CA VAL A 248 25.27 15.05 4.72
C VAL A 248 24.91 14.97 6.21
N GLY A 249 24.43 13.82 6.68
CA GLY A 249 24.16 13.54 8.10
C GLY A 249 25.42 13.64 8.95
N ASP A 250 26.50 12.97 8.56
CA ASP A 250 27.82 13.00 9.22
C ASP A 250 28.46 14.41 9.22
N VAL A 251 28.25 15.19 8.14
CA VAL A 251 28.72 16.57 8.07
C VAL A 251 27.92 17.50 8.98
N MET A 252 26.61 17.26 9.11
CA MET A 252 25.77 18.03 10.04
C MET A 252 26.02 17.67 11.50
N GLU A 253 26.22 16.40 11.84
CA GLU A 253 26.60 15.97 13.19
C GLU A 253 27.98 16.54 13.61
N LYS A 254 28.97 16.50 12.73
CA LYS A 254 30.29 17.08 12.99
C LYS A 254 30.28 18.63 13.14
N ARG A 255 29.28 19.30 12.52
CA ARG A 255 29.08 20.75 12.70
C ARG A 255 28.29 21.11 13.96
N ALA A 256 27.37 20.23 14.38
CA ALA A 256 26.54 20.45 15.57
C ALA A 256 27.31 20.19 16.90
N PHE A 257 28.35 19.35 16.87
CA PHE A 257 29.20 19.07 18.02
C PHE A 257 30.68 19.12 17.62
N PRO A 258 31.29 20.33 17.57
CA PRO A 258 32.75 20.41 17.45
C PRO A 258 33.36 19.81 18.71
N SER A 259 34.13 18.73 18.54
CA SER A 259 34.92 18.11 19.60
C SER A 259 35.77 19.21 20.29
N ARG A 260 35.49 19.45 21.57
CA ARG A 260 36.38 20.22 22.44
C ARG A 260 37.60 19.33 22.70
N GLU A 261 38.62 19.51 21.91
CA GLU A 261 39.98 19.13 22.30
C GLU A 261 40.54 20.25 23.19
N SER A 262 40.83 19.89 24.43
CA SER A 262 41.68 20.62 25.37
C SER A 262 43.04 19.98 25.41
#